data_ffd94c5b70b7eb6fcf9dfee255c6d0d8
#
_entry.id   ffd94c5b70b7eb6fcf9dfee255c6d0d8
#
_cell.length_a   1.000
_cell.length_b   1.000
_cell.length_c   1.000
_cell.angle_alpha   90.00
_cell.angle_beta   90.00
_cell.angle_gamma   90.00
#
_symmetry.space_group_name_H-M   'P 1'
#
loop_
_entity.id
_entity.type
_entity.pdbx_description
1 polymer ?
#
loop_
_entity_poly.entity_id
_entity_poly.type
_entity_poly.pdbx_seq_one_letter_code
_entity_poly.pdbx_strand_id
1 'polypeptide(L)'
;AELESKSFGFIGMGVSGGAKGALEGPSMMPGGTKTSYDAIESLVRKMAAQVEDGPCVTYIGPGGAGHFVKTVHNGIEYGIEQILAEGYDLMKRAGGLSSTEMADVFAHWNSTEELSSYLVEITEVCLRTMDPDDGTPLVEKIQDKAGQKGTGLWTVVSALQMGASVPTIYAALNGRVMSSMKDQRIKAEPILKGPALQSFDMGTSADGMAPLMDAMVLACMASYAQGMELMRIASAEHNYNLDMPSIAQIWKGGCIIR
;
A
#
# COMPACT_ATOMS: atom_id res chain seq x y z
N ALA A 1 8.90 25.39 11.70
CA ALA A 1 9.03 26.85 11.61
C ALA A 1 8.75 27.52 12.98
N GLU A 2 7.50 27.49 13.52
CA GLU A 2 7.21 28.19 14.79
C GLU A 2 8.00 27.66 15.99
N LEU A 3 8.13 26.34 16.17
CA LEU A 3 8.91 25.75 17.25
C LEU A 3 10.41 26.01 17.08
N GLU A 4 10.90 25.93 15.87
CA GLU A 4 12.30 26.21 15.53
C GLU A 4 12.66 27.67 15.79
N SER A 5 11.75 28.63 15.50
CA SER A 5 11.96 30.04 15.84
C SER A 5 12.08 30.30 17.35
N LYS A 6 11.58 29.35 18.17
CA LYS A 6 11.71 29.36 19.64
C LYS A 6 12.86 28.48 20.13
N SER A 7 13.77 28.07 19.25
CA SER A 7 14.92 27.18 19.55
C SER A 7 14.55 25.79 20.05
N PHE A 8 13.34 25.32 19.75
CA PHE A 8 12.95 23.92 20.00
C PHE A 8 13.27 23.05 18.79
N GLY A 9 13.87 21.88 19.02
CA GLY A 9 13.98 20.85 18.01
C GLY A 9 12.59 20.24 17.71
N PHE A 10 12.27 20.07 16.44
CA PHE A 10 11.02 19.45 15.99
C PHE A 10 11.28 18.41 14.90
N ILE A 11 10.72 17.22 15.08
CA ILE A 11 10.73 16.13 14.09
C ILE A 11 9.31 15.76 13.74
N GLY A 12 8.95 15.97 12.46
CA GLY A 12 7.74 15.43 11.87
C GLY A 12 8.03 14.04 11.31
N MET A 13 7.48 12.99 11.93
CA MET A 13 7.82 11.62 11.58
C MET A 13 6.63 10.88 10.98
N GLY A 14 6.77 10.42 9.72
CA GLY A 14 5.90 9.41 9.16
C GLY A 14 6.26 8.03 9.72
N VAL A 15 5.26 7.23 10.07
CA VAL A 15 5.45 5.87 10.61
C VAL A 15 4.53 4.90 9.88
N SER A 16 5.02 3.73 9.54
CA SER A 16 4.24 2.65 8.94
C SER A 16 4.44 1.34 9.71
N GLY A 17 3.54 0.37 9.52
CA GLY A 17 3.63 -0.96 10.13
C GLY A 17 2.41 -1.36 10.97
N GLY A 18 1.49 -0.45 11.24
CA GLY A 18 0.29 -0.72 12.04
C GLY A 18 0.61 -1.24 13.45
N ALA A 19 -0.28 -2.05 14.01
CA ALA A 19 -0.10 -2.65 15.35
C ALA A 19 1.11 -3.60 15.40
N LYS A 20 1.33 -4.40 14.35
CA LYS A 20 2.49 -5.31 14.24
C LYS A 20 3.80 -4.51 14.24
N GLY A 21 3.88 -3.46 13.42
CA GLY A 21 5.06 -2.58 13.39
C GLY A 21 5.31 -1.87 14.73
N ALA A 22 4.26 -1.48 15.46
CA ALA A 22 4.42 -0.89 16.78
C ALA A 22 5.03 -1.87 17.80
N LEU A 23 4.77 -3.16 17.65
CA LEU A 23 5.28 -4.22 18.53
C LEU A 23 6.68 -4.71 18.11
N GLU A 24 6.90 -4.91 16.82
CA GLU A 24 8.08 -5.60 16.29
C GLU A 24 9.11 -4.64 15.67
N GLY A 25 8.76 -3.38 15.50
CA GLY A 25 9.55 -2.34 14.86
C GLY A 25 8.89 -1.79 13.60
N PRO A 26 8.65 -0.47 13.53
CA PRO A 26 8.05 0.18 12.36
C PRO A 26 9.11 0.61 11.33
N SER A 27 8.64 0.91 10.10
CA SER A 27 9.37 1.78 9.17
C SER A 27 9.13 3.24 9.55
N MET A 28 10.19 4.02 9.68
CA MET A 28 10.15 5.39 10.20
C MET A 28 10.76 6.38 9.21
N MET A 29 10.04 7.48 8.97
CA MET A 29 10.36 8.52 7.98
C MET A 29 10.45 9.88 8.67
N PRO A 30 11.53 10.15 9.46
CA PRO A 30 11.73 11.42 10.16
C PRO A 30 12.08 12.55 9.20
N GLY A 31 11.37 13.68 9.32
CA GLY A 31 11.68 14.96 8.68
C GLY A 31 11.80 16.07 9.71
N GLY A 32 12.47 17.15 9.36
CA GLY A 32 12.74 18.29 10.25
C GLY A 32 14.17 18.78 10.10
N THR A 33 14.73 19.47 11.10
CA THR A 33 16.15 19.85 11.04
C THR A 33 17.06 18.65 11.26
N LYS A 34 18.16 18.58 10.51
CA LYS A 34 19.15 17.49 10.66
C LYS A 34 19.67 17.39 12.10
N THR A 35 19.92 18.53 12.74
CA THR A 35 20.38 18.58 14.14
C THR A 35 19.37 17.95 15.10
N SER A 36 18.07 18.19 14.90
CA SER A 36 17.04 17.58 15.73
C SER A 36 16.96 16.06 15.52
N TYR A 37 17.14 15.60 14.28
CA TYR A 37 17.22 14.18 13.98
C TYR A 37 18.43 13.52 14.64
N ASP A 38 19.61 14.13 14.53
CA ASP A 38 20.86 13.59 15.10
C ASP A 38 20.76 13.36 16.61
N ALA A 39 20.00 14.21 17.29
CA ALA A 39 19.77 14.06 18.74
C ALA A 39 18.97 12.81 19.12
N ILE A 40 18.14 12.28 18.21
CA ILE A 40 17.28 11.10 18.45
C ILE A 40 17.66 9.88 17.60
N GLU A 41 18.62 10.01 16.67
CA GLU A 41 18.95 8.97 15.70
C GLU A 41 19.23 7.62 16.36
N SER A 42 20.06 7.60 17.41
CA SER A 42 20.43 6.36 18.12
C SER A 42 19.23 5.65 18.74
N LEU A 43 18.20 6.40 19.14
CA LEU A 43 16.96 5.87 19.70
C LEU A 43 16.07 5.29 18.59
N VAL A 44 15.77 6.09 17.55
CA VAL A 44 14.85 5.66 16.48
C VAL A 44 15.42 4.50 15.67
N ARG A 45 16.74 4.40 15.50
CA ARG A 45 17.40 3.24 14.88
C ARG A 45 17.19 1.94 15.64
N LYS A 46 17.07 2.01 16.97
CA LYS A 46 16.76 0.82 17.81
C LYS A 46 15.28 0.46 17.80
N MET A 47 14.42 1.45 17.60
CA MET A 47 12.96 1.25 17.56
C MET A 47 12.47 0.74 16.19
N ALA A 48 13.15 1.08 15.11
CA ALA A 48 12.79 0.70 13.75
C ALA A 48 12.93 -0.81 13.52
N ALA A 49 12.15 -1.34 12.55
CA ALA A 49 12.35 -2.69 12.05
C ALA A 49 13.80 -2.89 11.60
N GLN A 50 14.34 -4.08 11.87
CA GLN A 50 15.69 -4.47 11.47
C GLN A 50 15.59 -5.44 10.30
N VAL A 51 16.24 -5.12 9.21
CA VAL A 51 16.38 -5.98 8.02
C VAL A 51 17.85 -6.20 7.71
N GLU A 52 18.17 -7.04 6.73
CA GLU A 52 19.55 -7.37 6.36
C GLU A 52 20.38 -6.10 6.06
N ASP A 53 19.79 -5.12 5.37
CA ASP A 53 20.43 -3.86 5.00
C ASP A 53 20.49 -2.83 6.17
N GLY A 54 20.00 -3.18 7.34
CA GLY A 54 20.01 -2.33 8.53
C GLY A 54 18.63 -1.86 9.00
N PRO A 55 18.56 -0.86 9.89
CA PRO A 55 17.30 -0.39 10.45
C PRO A 55 16.44 0.35 9.42
N CYS A 56 15.13 0.08 9.43
CA CYS A 56 14.16 0.74 8.56
C CYS A 56 13.81 2.18 9.02
N VAL A 57 14.84 3.00 9.17
CA VAL A 57 14.74 4.44 9.47
C VAL A 57 15.91 5.18 8.83
N THR A 58 15.61 6.30 8.20
CA THR A 58 16.61 7.24 7.69
C THR A 58 16.09 8.67 7.80
N TYR A 59 16.99 9.66 7.92
CA TYR A 59 16.60 11.06 7.80
C TYR A 59 16.09 11.34 6.40
N ILE A 60 14.84 11.78 6.29
CA ILE A 60 14.19 11.98 5.00
C ILE A 60 14.54 13.34 4.39
N GLY A 61 14.55 14.41 5.22
CA GLY A 61 14.80 15.74 4.71
C GLY A 61 14.22 16.83 5.60
N PRO A 62 14.37 18.11 5.21
CA PRO A 62 13.92 19.24 6.01
C PRO A 62 12.39 19.35 6.10
N GLY A 63 11.90 20.03 7.12
CA GLY A 63 10.49 20.39 7.27
C GLY A 63 9.53 19.21 7.26
N GLY A 64 8.57 19.23 6.35
CA GLY A 64 7.53 18.20 6.20
C GLY A 64 7.90 16.98 5.36
N ALA A 65 9.16 16.85 4.93
CA ALA A 65 9.60 15.78 4.01
C ALA A 65 9.20 14.37 4.48
N GLY A 66 9.35 14.07 5.78
CA GLY A 66 8.99 12.76 6.33
C GLY A 66 7.50 12.45 6.21
N HIS A 67 6.63 13.42 6.49
CA HIS A 67 5.19 13.25 6.33
C HIS A 67 4.79 13.13 4.85
N PHE A 68 5.45 13.88 3.96
CA PHE A 68 5.19 13.78 2.53
C PHE A 68 5.54 12.38 2.00
N VAL A 69 6.73 11.87 2.32
CA VAL A 69 7.14 10.51 1.94
C VAL A 69 6.17 9.45 2.49
N LYS A 70 5.70 9.61 3.73
CA LYS A 70 4.67 8.71 4.31
C LYS A 70 3.33 8.82 3.58
N THR A 71 2.95 10.01 3.15
CA THR A 71 1.72 10.20 2.36
C THR A 71 1.80 9.46 1.03
N VAL A 72 2.92 9.58 0.32
CA VAL A 72 3.14 8.88 -0.95
C VAL A 72 3.21 7.36 -0.75
N HIS A 73 3.88 6.88 0.31
CA HIS A 73 3.86 5.48 0.71
C HIS A 73 2.42 4.94 0.77
N ASN A 74 1.51 5.68 1.41
CA ASN A 74 0.12 5.25 1.49
C ASN A 74 -0.62 5.33 0.15
N GLY A 75 -0.24 6.23 -0.73
CA GLY A 75 -0.75 6.25 -2.11
C GLY A 75 -0.39 4.98 -2.87
N ILE A 76 0.87 4.54 -2.77
CA ILE A 76 1.34 3.26 -3.33
C ILE A 76 0.57 2.09 -2.71
N GLU A 77 0.39 2.08 -1.39
CA GLU A 77 -0.40 1.08 -0.66
C GLU A 77 -1.81 0.94 -1.24
N TYR A 78 -2.50 2.06 -1.51
CA TYR A 78 -3.83 2.04 -2.15
C TYR A 78 -3.79 1.37 -3.52
N GLY A 79 -2.76 1.66 -4.34
CA GLY A 79 -2.55 1.02 -5.64
C GLY A 79 -2.44 -0.49 -5.50
N ILE A 80 -1.57 -0.97 -4.61
CA ILE A 80 -1.34 -2.40 -4.38
C ILE A 80 -2.61 -3.08 -3.86
N GLU A 81 -3.31 -2.50 -2.89
CA GLU A 81 -4.55 -3.07 -2.37
C GLU A 81 -5.63 -3.19 -3.45
N GLN A 82 -5.75 -2.21 -4.34
CA GLN A 82 -6.69 -2.27 -5.46
C GLN A 82 -6.30 -3.37 -6.45
N ILE A 83 -5.02 -3.52 -6.77
CA ILE A 83 -4.51 -4.58 -7.65
C ILE A 83 -4.84 -5.96 -7.08
N LEU A 84 -4.61 -6.17 -5.77
CA LEU A 84 -4.97 -7.42 -5.09
C LEU A 84 -6.48 -7.68 -5.13
N ALA A 85 -7.30 -6.65 -4.92
CA ALA A 85 -8.76 -6.75 -5.00
C ALA A 85 -9.24 -7.10 -6.40
N GLU A 86 -8.64 -6.55 -7.45
CA GLU A 86 -8.95 -6.87 -8.85
C GLU A 86 -8.51 -8.28 -9.21
N GLY A 87 -7.33 -8.73 -8.77
CA GLY A 87 -6.89 -10.11 -8.92
C GLY A 87 -7.84 -11.10 -8.24
N TYR A 88 -8.25 -10.80 -7.01
CA TYR A 88 -9.28 -11.57 -6.29
C TYR A 88 -10.59 -11.63 -7.07
N ASP A 89 -11.11 -10.49 -7.56
CA ASP A 89 -12.39 -10.45 -8.30
C ASP A 89 -12.34 -11.25 -9.61
N LEU A 90 -11.22 -11.17 -10.34
CA LEU A 90 -10.99 -11.96 -11.55
C LEU A 90 -10.98 -13.46 -11.25
N MET A 91 -10.22 -13.92 -10.27
CA MET A 91 -10.17 -15.33 -9.88
C MET A 91 -11.52 -15.84 -9.41
N LYS A 92 -12.24 -15.06 -8.61
CA LYS A 92 -13.55 -15.44 -8.07
C LYS A 92 -14.62 -15.47 -9.15
N ARG A 93 -14.80 -14.38 -9.89
CA ARG A 93 -15.95 -14.17 -10.78
C ARG A 93 -15.74 -14.72 -12.17
N ALA A 94 -14.55 -14.57 -12.73
CA ALA A 94 -14.23 -15.09 -14.07
C ALA A 94 -13.63 -16.50 -13.99
N GLY A 95 -12.76 -16.78 -13.03
CA GLY A 95 -12.15 -18.08 -12.81
C GLY A 95 -13.01 -19.07 -12.04
N GLY A 96 -14.00 -18.60 -11.28
CA GLY A 96 -14.88 -19.45 -10.48
C GLY A 96 -14.19 -20.12 -9.27
N LEU A 97 -13.03 -19.61 -8.84
CA LEU A 97 -12.26 -20.17 -7.74
C LEU A 97 -12.95 -19.94 -6.39
N SER A 98 -12.90 -20.94 -5.55
CA SER A 98 -13.25 -20.82 -4.13
C SER A 98 -12.23 -20.01 -3.36
N SER A 99 -12.59 -19.54 -2.14
CA SER A 99 -11.68 -18.82 -1.26
C SER A 99 -10.42 -19.63 -0.91
N THR A 100 -10.55 -20.94 -0.74
CA THR A 100 -9.41 -21.83 -0.45
C THR A 100 -8.47 -21.94 -1.65
N GLU A 101 -9.00 -22.14 -2.87
CA GLU A 101 -8.19 -22.20 -4.09
C GLU A 101 -7.47 -20.87 -4.34
N MET A 102 -8.15 -19.74 -4.14
CA MET A 102 -7.51 -18.42 -4.22
C MET A 102 -6.41 -18.24 -3.15
N ALA A 103 -6.65 -18.74 -1.93
CA ALA A 103 -5.61 -18.71 -0.88
C ALA A 103 -4.37 -19.52 -1.28
N ASP A 104 -4.54 -20.67 -1.94
CA ASP A 104 -3.41 -21.47 -2.43
C ASP A 104 -2.62 -20.72 -3.54
N VAL A 105 -3.31 -19.99 -4.40
CA VAL A 105 -2.67 -19.13 -5.41
C VAL A 105 -1.86 -18.01 -4.72
N PHE A 106 -2.45 -17.30 -3.75
CA PHE A 106 -1.73 -16.24 -3.01
C PHE A 106 -0.56 -16.79 -2.20
N ALA A 107 -0.68 -17.97 -1.59
CA ALA A 107 0.43 -18.65 -0.90
C ALA A 107 1.59 -18.95 -1.87
N HIS A 108 1.26 -19.45 -3.08
CA HIS A 108 2.27 -19.68 -4.10
C HIS A 108 2.95 -18.38 -4.52
N TRP A 109 2.20 -17.33 -4.83
CA TRP A 109 2.74 -16.02 -5.20
C TRP A 109 3.62 -15.42 -4.10
N ASN A 110 3.25 -15.61 -2.84
CA ASN A 110 4.07 -15.15 -1.70
C ASN A 110 5.39 -15.93 -1.54
N SER A 111 5.50 -17.10 -2.19
CA SER A 111 6.75 -17.89 -2.24
C SER A 111 7.68 -17.49 -3.39
N THR A 112 7.21 -16.64 -4.31
CA THR A 112 8.03 -16.12 -5.42
C THR A 112 8.75 -14.86 -5.02
N GLU A 113 9.85 -14.53 -5.69
CA GLU A 113 10.59 -13.29 -5.45
C GLU A 113 9.80 -12.06 -5.93
N GLU A 114 8.97 -12.22 -6.97
CA GLU A 114 8.29 -11.13 -7.67
C GLU A 114 7.11 -10.55 -6.88
N LEU A 115 6.33 -11.37 -6.18
CA LEU A 115 5.13 -10.95 -5.45
C LEU A 115 5.18 -11.18 -3.95
N SER A 116 6.25 -11.77 -3.42
CA SER A 116 6.41 -11.92 -1.97
C SER A 116 6.29 -10.56 -1.29
N SER A 117 5.25 -10.41 -0.46
CA SER A 117 4.97 -9.15 0.23
C SER A 117 4.03 -9.36 1.41
N TYR A 118 4.03 -8.40 2.33
CA TYR A 118 3.12 -8.42 3.47
C TYR A 118 1.64 -8.45 3.06
N LEU A 119 1.26 -7.68 2.04
CA LEU A 119 -0.14 -7.63 1.60
C LEU A 119 -0.57 -8.94 0.93
N VAL A 120 0.31 -9.61 0.19
CA VAL A 120 0.04 -10.95 -0.37
C VAL A 120 -0.06 -11.99 0.77
N GLU A 121 0.86 -11.96 1.75
CA GLU A 121 0.83 -12.80 2.95
C GLU A 121 -0.50 -12.71 3.69
N ILE A 122 -0.94 -11.50 4.03
CA ILE A 122 -2.20 -11.33 4.78
C ILE A 122 -3.44 -11.61 3.95
N THR A 123 -3.38 -11.46 2.61
CA THR A 123 -4.49 -11.82 1.72
C THR A 123 -4.74 -13.33 1.78
N GLU A 124 -3.69 -14.16 1.75
CA GLU A 124 -3.82 -15.59 1.99
C GLU A 124 -4.52 -15.89 3.30
N VAL A 125 -4.05 -15.28 4.40
CA VAL A 125 -4.63 -15.48 5.74
C VAL A 125 -6.11 -15.10 5.77
N CYS A 126 -6.47 -13.95 5.18
CA CYS A 126 -7.87 -13.51 5.09
C CYS A 126 -8.75 -14.51 4.34
N LEU A 127 -8.25 -15.05 3.22
CA LEU A 127 -9.00 -16.02 2.40
C LEU A 127 -9.16 -17.38 3.08
N ARG A 128 -8.22 -17.80 3.94
CA ARG A 128 -8.29 -19.04 4.72
C ARG A 128 -9.11 -18.89 6.01
N THR A 129 -9.40 -17.67 6.44
CA THR A 129 -10.12 -17.46 7.70
C THR A 129 -11.58 -17.83 7.53
N MET A 130 -12.04 -18.77 8.36
CA MET A 130 -13.43 -19.22 8.39
C MET A 130 -14.18 -18.55 9.53
N ASP A 131 -15.46 -18.32 9.32
CA ASP A 131 -16.36 -17.87 10.38
C ASP A 131 -16.55 -19.02 11.39
N PRO A 132 -16.30 -18.80 12.68
CA PRO A 132 -16.40 -19.85 13.69
C PRO A 132 -17.85 -20.34 13.93
N ASP A 133 -18.86 -19.55 13.55
CA ASP A 133 -20.26 -19.88 13.80
C ASP A 133 -20.83 -20.88 12.77
N ASP A 134 -20.42 -20.78 11.50
CA ASP A 134 -21.01 -21.62 10.44
C ASP A 134 -19.99 -22.24 9.48
N GLY A 135 -18.69 -21.96 9.65
CA GLY A 135 -17.63 -22.53 8.83
C GLY A 135 -17.55 -22.00 7.39
N THR A 136 -18.25 -20.90 7.07
CA THR A 136 -18.12 -20.24 5.77
C THR A 136 -16.87 -19.35 5.72
N PRO A 137 -16.26 -19.07 4.56
CA PRO A 137 -15.16 -18.14 4.48
C PRO A 137 -15.57 -16.75 4.99
N LEU A 138 -14.84 -16.22 5.97
CA LEU A 138 -15.20 -14.96 6.61
C LEU A 138 -15.18 -13.79 5.62
N VAL A 139 -14.31 -13.84 4.60
CA VAL A 139 -14.24 -12.83 3.53
C VAL A 139 -15.58 -12.63 2.80
N GLU A 140 -16.41 -13.68 2.70
CA GLU A 140 -17.73 -13.60 2.07
C GLU A 140 -18.76 -12.82 2.90
N LYS A 141 -18.51 -12.63 4.19
CA LYS A 141 -19.36 -11.89 5.12
C LYS A 141 -18.89 -10.46 5.34
N ILE A 142 -17.70 -10.12 4.91
CA ILE A 142 -17.18 -8.76 5.03
C ILE A 142 -17.97 -7.83 4.12
N GLN A 143 -18.42 -6.71 4.70
CA GLN A 143 -19.12 -5.70 3.93
C GLN A 143 -18.23 -5.13 2.83
N ASP A 144 -18.73 -5.13 1.58
CA ASP A 144 -18.07 -4.56 0.40
C ASP A 144 -18.06 -3.01 0.40
N LYS A 145 -17.53 -2.44 1.48
CA LYS A 145 -17.44 -1.00 1.70
C LYS A 145 -16.11 -0.65 2.35
N ALA A 146 -15.21 -0.06 1.61
CA ALA A 146 -13.93 0.43 2.13
C ALA A 146 -13.99 1.94 2.44
N GLY A 147 -13.39 2.32 3.57
CA GLY A 147 -13.20 3.72 3.96
C GLY A 147 -11.84 4.25 3.54
N GLN A 148 -11.60 5.53 3.76
CA GLN A 148 -10.31 6.18 3.62
C GLN A 148 -10.07 7.16 4.78
N LYS A 149 -8.79 7.36 5.13
CA LYS A 149 -8.35 8.32 6.16
C LYS A 149 -7.71 9.58 5.58
N GLY A 150 -7.76 9.78 4.25
CA GLY A 150 -7.32 10.96 3.54
C GLY A 150 -5.94 10.86 2.87
N THR A 151 -5.05 9.95 3.28
CA THR A 151 -3.66 9.89 2.73
C THR A 151 -3.61 9.57 1.24
N GLY A 152 -4.47 8.67 0.74
CA GLY A 152 -4.58 8.41 -0.70
C GLY A 152 -5.07 9.64 -1.48
N LEU A 153 -6.05 10.36 -0.94
CA LEU A 153 -6.51 11.62 -1.51
C LEU A 153 -5.38 12.66 -1.53
N TRP A 154 -4.65 12.83 -0.43
CA TRP A 154 -3.56 13.82 -0.36
C TRP A 154 -2.43 13.49 -1.35
N THR A 155 -2.12 12.21 -1.57
CA THR A 155 -1.16 11.81 -2.61
C THR A 155 -1.60 12.26 -3.99
N VAL A 156 -2.87 12.00 -4.36
CA VAL A 156 -3.41 12.38 -5.67
C VAL A 156 -3.48 13.91 -5.82
N VAL A 157 -3.94 14.63 -4.80
CA VAL A 157 -3.98 16.11 -4.82
C VAL A 157 -2.58 16.69 -5.00
N SER A 158 -1.60 16.20 -4.26
CA SER A 158 -0.21 16.63 -4.41
C SER A 158 0.33 16.33 -5.82
N ALA A 159 0.03 15.15 -6.37
CA ALA A 159 0.43 14.80 -7.73
C ALA A 159 -0.14 15.75 -8.78
N LEU A 160 -1.45 16.06 -8.68
CA LEU A 160 -2.10 17.00 -9.61
C LEU A 160 -1.53 18.40 -9.50
N GLN A 161 -1.26 18.89 -8.29
CA GLN A 161 -0.68 20.20 -8.05
C GLN A 161 0.74 20.33 -8.61
N MET A 162 1.53 19.26 -8.56
CA MET A 162 2.91 19.22 -9.04
C MET A 162 3.04 18.72 -10.49
N GLY A 163 1.94 18.43 -11.18
CA GLY A 163 1.98 17.92 -12.54
C GLY A 163 2.53 16.50 -12.66
N ALA A 164 2.48 15.71 -11.60
CA ALA A 164 2.90 14.31 -11.60
C ALA A 164 1.76 13.38 -12.05
N SER A 165 2.09 12.38 -12.87
CA SER A 165 1.13 11.38 -13.35
C SER A 165 1.07 10.18 -12.42
N VAL A 166 -0.08 9.95 -11.78
CA VAL A 166 -0.31 8.83 -10.84
C VAL A 166 -1.60 8.07 -11.15
N PRO A 167 -1.79 7.59 -12.40
CA PRO A 167 -3.06 7.00 -12.83
C PRO A 167 -3.46 5.75 -12.04
N THR A 168 -2.53 4.87 -11.68
CA THR A 168 -2.81 3.66 -10.89
C THR A 168 -3.27 4.02 -9.48
N ILE A 169 -2.58 4.94 -8.82
CA ILE A 169 -2.93 5.42 -7.48
C ILE A 169 -4.28 6.16 -7.51
N TYR A 170 -4.52 6.95 -8.55
CA TYR A 170 -5.79 7.65 -8.72
C TYR A 170 -6.96 6.68 -8.97
N ALA A 171 -6.77 5.66 -9.80
CA ALA A 171 -7.76 4.62 -10.02
C ALA A 171 -8.12 3.88 -8.72
N ALA A 172 -7.14 3.56 -7.90
CA ALA A 172 -7.34 2.95 -6.59
C ALA A 172 -8.13 3.85 -5.63
N LEU A 173 -7.84 5.15 -5.60
CA LEU A 173 -8.62 6.12 -4.84
C LEU A 173 -10.09 6.15 -5.31
N ASN A 174 -10.33 6.16 -6.63
CA ASN A 174 -11.68 6.11 -7.19
C ASN A 174 -12.41 4.82 -6.82
N GLY A 175 -11.74 3.67 -6.85
CA GLY A 175 -12.27 2.40 -6.38
C GLY A 175 -12.77 2.50 -4.93
N ARG A 176 -11.98 3.13 -4.05
CA ARG A 176 -12.38 3.40 -2.66
C ARG A 176 -13.61 4.31 -2.54
N VAL A 177 -13.65 5.39 -3.32
CA VAL A 177 -14.80 6.31 -3.34
C VAL A 177 -16.05 5.58 -3.79
N MET A 178 -15.97 4.83 -4.90
CA MET A 178 -17.09 4.01 -5.40
C MET A 178 -17.53 2.94 -4.39
N SER A 179 -16.60 2.27 -3.74
CA SER A 179 -16.87 1.30 -2.69
C SER A 179 -17.66 1.93 -1.53
N SER A 180 -17.32 3.14 -1.11
CA SER A 180 -18.01 3.83 -0.01
C SER A 180 -19.47 4.19 -0.30
N MET A 181 -19.86 4.25 -1.59
CA MET A 181 -21.20 4.62 -2.07
C MET A 181 -22.16 3.41 -2.14
N LYS A 182 -22.14 2.51 -1.13
CA LYS A 182 -22.84 1.22 -1.19
C LYS A 182 -24.34 1.36 -1.48
N ASP A 183 -25.03 2.27 -0.83
CA ASP A 183 -26.50 2.45 -1.05
C ASP A 183 -26.82 2.89 -2.48
N GLN A 184 -25.95 3.68 -3.09
CA GLN A 184 -26.11 4.11 -4.49
C GLN A 184 -25.80 2.94 -5.44
N ARG A 185 -24.77 2.13 -5.17
CA ARG A 185 -24.43 0.94 -5.97
C ARG A 185 -25.57 -0.07 -5.95
N ILE A 186 -26.17 -0.35 -4.78
CA ILE A 186 -27.33 -1.24 -4.66
C ILE A 186 -28.53 -0.73 -5.47
N LYS A 187 -28.80 0.59 -5.46
CA LYS A 187 -29.89 1.17 -6.26
C LYS A 187 -29.60 1.15 -7.76
N ALA A 188 -28.34 1.27 -8.16
CA ALA A 188 -27.92 1.26 -9.57
C ALA A 188 -27.88 -0.14 -10.18
N GLU A 189 -27.55 -1.17 -9.41
CA GLU A 189 -27.34 -2.54 -9.87
C GLU A 189 -28.51 -3.11 -10.71
N PRO A 190 -29.79 -2.97 -10.32
CA PRO A 190 -30.89 -3.47 -11.15
C PRO A 190 -31.12 -2.67 -12.44
N ILE A 191 -30.62 -1.43 -12.51
CA ILE A 191 -30.84 -0.50 -13.62
C ILE A 191 -29.68 -0.56 -14.62
N LEU A 192 -28.45 -0.52 -14.13
CA LEU A 192 -27.22 -0.50 -14.93
C LEU A 192 -26.74 -1.94 -15.15
N LYS A 193 -27.20 -2.54 -16.24
CA LYS A 193 -26.74 -3.88 -16.61
C LYS A 193 -25.34 -3.81 -17.20
N GLY A 194 -24.39 -4.48 -16.55
CA GLY A 194 -23.06 -4.70 -17.10
C GLY A 194 -23.07 -5.77 -18.22
N PRO A 195 -21.92 -5.97 -18.89
CA PRO A 195 -21.76 -7.07 -19.82
C PRO A 195 -21.96 -8.41 -19.10
N ALA A 196 -22.42 -9.42 -19.85
CA ALA A 196 -22.48 -10.78 -19.31
C ALA A 196 -21.06 -11.23 -18.89
N LEU A 197 -20.96 -11.78 -17.69
CA LEU A 197 -19.70 -12.34 -17.21
C LEU A 197 -19.33 -13.53 -18.11
N GLN A 198 -18.14 -13.49 -18.69
CA GLN A 198 -17.57 -14.63 -19.38
C GLN A 198 -16.67 -15.38 -18.39
N SER A 199 -16.91 -16.67 -18.24
CA SER A 199 -16.00 -17.53 -17.48
C SER A 199 -14.81 -17.90 -18.35
N PHE A 200 -13.63 -17.88 -17.76
CA PHE A 200 -12.41 -18.41 -18.37
C PHE A 200 -11.96 -19.61 -17.55
N ASP A 201 -11.44 -20.60 -18.21
CA ASP A 201 -10.63 -21.60 -17.53
C ASP A 201 -9.25 -20.96 -17.27
N MET A 202 -9.10 -20.44 -16.09
CA MET A 202 -7.81 -19.86 -15.62
C MET A 202 -6.87 -20.95 -15.11
N GLY A 203 -7.37 -22.21 -15.00
CA GLY A 203 -6.68 -23.26 -14.26
C GLY A 203 -6.56 -22.92 -12.77
N THR A 204 -6.37 -23.93 -11.95
CA THR A 204 -6.08 -23.77 -10.51
C THR A 204 -4.60 -23.99 -10.21
N SER A 205 -3.80 -24.35 -11.21
CA SER A 205 -2.37 -24.55 -11.08
C SER A 205 -1.61 -23.22 -11.08
N ALA A 206 -0.47 -23.19 -10.43
CA ALA A 206 0.44 -22.05 -10.43
C ALA A 206 0.77 -21.57 -11.86
N ASP A 207 1.00 -22.49 -12.77
CA ASP A 207 1.32 -22.19 -14.18
C ASP A 207 0.12 -21.53 -14.91
N GLY A 208 -1.11 -21.96 -14.63
CA GLY A 208 -2.32 -21.36 -15.21
C GLY A 208 -2.56 -19.92 -14.75
N MET A 209 -2.07 -19.57 -13.55
CA MET A 209 -2.17 -18.22 -12.97
C MET A 209 -1.00 -17.30 -13.29
N ALA A 210 0.06 -17.77 -13.98
CA ALA A 210 1.23 -16.97 -14.31
C ALA A 210 0.91 -15.67 -15.06
N PRO A 211 0.01 -15.63 -16.08
CA PRO A 211 -0.32 -14.37 -16.74
C PRO A 211 -0.99 -13.34 -15.83
N LEU A 212 -1.80 -13.78 -14.86
CA LEU A 212 -2.39 -12.88 -13.87
C LEU A 212 -1.33 -12.37 -12.89
N MET A 213 -0.43 -13.24 -12.45
CA MET A 213 0.71 -12.86 -11.62
C MET A 213 1.57 -11.80 -12.29
N ASP A 214 1.96 -12.00 -13.54
CA ASP A 214 2.76 -11.05 -14.31
C ASP A 214 2.07 -9.69 -14.46
N ALA A 215 0.76 -9.69 -14.71
CA ALA A 215 -0.04 -8.46 -14.79
C ALA A 215 -0.06 -7.72 -13.44
N MET A 216 -0.19 -8.44 -12.34
CA MET A 216 -0.18 -7.85 -10.99
C MET A 216 1.21 -7.32 -10.62
N VAL A 217 2.28 -8.03 -10.95
CA VAL A 217 3.67 -7.56 -10.78
C VAL A 217 3.86 -6.23 -11.51
N LEU A 218 3.51 -6.18 -12.81
CA LEU A 218 3.63 -4.97 -13.60
C LEU A 218 2.82 -3.80 -13.03
N ALA A 219 1.59 -4.05 -12.58
CA ALA A 219 0.74 -3.03 -11.99
C ALA A 219 1.29 -2.51 -10.63
N CYS A 220 1.84 -3.40 -9.81
CA CYS A 220 2.55 -3.02 -8.58
C CYS A 220 3.78 -2.15 -8.87
N MET A 221 4.61 -2.58 -9.84
CA MET A 221 5.76 -1.77 -10.30
C MET A 221 5.33 -0.39 -10.78
N ALA A 222 4.21 -0.30 -11.52
CA ALA A 222 3.66 0.99 -11.96
C ALA A 222 3.26 1.88 -10.77
N SER A 223 2.64 1.31 -9.73
CA SER A 223 2.28 2.05 -8.52
C SER A 223 3.51 2.61 -7.80
N TYR A 224 4.57 1.79 -7.65
CA TYR A 224 5.86 2.25 -7.09
C TYR A 224 6.50 3.33 -7.95
N ALA A 225 6.59 3.12 -9.27
CA ALA A 225 7.20 4.09 -10.19
C ALA A 225 6.51 5.45 -10.13
N GLN A 226 5.16 5.47 -10.08
CA GLN A 226 4.37 6.69 -9.94
C GLN A 226 4.64 7.40 -8.61
N GLY A 227 4.69 6.66 -7.51
CA GLY A 227 5.02 7.23 -6.20
C GLY A 227 6.44 7.78 -6.12
N MET A 228 7.42 7.04 -6.65
CA MET A 228 8.83 7.48 -6.71
C MET A 228 8.98 8.74 -7.58
N GLU A 229 8.30 8.81 -8.73
CA GLU A 229 8.33 10.00 -9.58
C GLU A 229 7.71 11.21 -8.90
N LEU A 230 6.57 11.04 -8.20
CA LEU A 230 5.98 12.12 -7.41
C LEU A 230 6.95 12.63 -6.33
N MET A 231 7.64 11.73 -5.64
CA MET A 231 8.65 12.12 -4.64
C MET A 231 9.84 12.84 -5.28
N ARG A 232 10.29 12.42 -6.46
CA ARG A 232 11.37 13.08 -7.20
C ARG A 232 11.00 14.52 -7.57
N ILE A 233 9.77 14.75 -8.05
CA ILE A 233 9.27 16.09 -8.41
C ILE A 233 9.18 16.95 -7.14
N ALA A 234 8.56 16.43 -6.07
CA ALA A 234 8.43 17.14 -4.80
C ALA A 234 9.80 17.46 -4.17
N SER A 235 10.78 16.57 -4.32
CA SER A 235 12.14 16.79 -3.83
C SER A 235 12.78 18.02 -4.46
N ALA A 236 12.58 18.21 -5.76
CA ALA A 236 13.08 19.39 -6.47
C ALA A 236 12.28 20.66 -6.10
N GLU A 237 10.96 20.57 -6.07
CA GLU A 237 10.08 21.73 -5.82
C GLU A 237 10.22 22.29 -4.38
N HIS A 238 10.34 21.39 -3.41
CA HIS A 238 10.39 21.78 -2.00
C HIS A 238 11.80 21.71 -1.39
N ASN A 239 12.82 21.43 -2.20
CA ASN A 239 14.21 21.27 -1.74
C ASN A 239 14.37 20.24 -0.61
N TYR A 240 13.64 19.12 -0.69
CA TYR A 240 13.70 18.06 0.31
C TYR A 240 14.99 17.25 0.25
N ASN A 241 15.67 17.23 -0.91
CA ASN A 241 16.88 16.42 -1.16
C ASN A 241 16.67 14.95 -0.80
N LEU A 242 15.56 14.36 -1.28
CA LEU A 242 15.20 12.98 -0.98
C LEU A 242 16.21 11.99 -1.59
N ASP A 243 16.68 11.08 -0.76
CA ASP A 243 17.50 9.93 -1.19
C ASP A 243 16.58 8.73 -1.48
N MET A 244 16.23 8.53 -2.76
CA MET A 244 15.32 7.47 -3.18
C MET A 244 15.79 6.06 -2.82
N PRO A 245 17.07 5.70 -2.99
CA PRO A 245 17.61 4.41 -2.54
C PRO A 245 17.39 4.18 -1.04
N SER A 246 17.72 5.15 -0.20
CA SER A 246 17.50 5.05 1.25
C SER A 246 16.02 4.94 1.62
N ILE A 247 15.13 5.66 0.91
CA ILE A 247 13.68 5.54 1.11
C ILE A 247 13.20 4.13 0.74
N ALA A 248 13.63 3.58 -0.39
CA ALA A 248 13.28 2.22 -0.77
C ALA A 248 13.79 1.20 0.25
N GLN A 249 15.00 1.38 0.78
CA GLN A 249 15.60 0.50 1.78
C GLN A 249 14.76 0.46 3.08
N ILE A 250 14.30 1.59 3.59
CA ILE A 250 13.50 1.61 4.83
C ILE A 250 12.08 1.05 4.66
N TRP A 251 11.64 0.80 3.44
CA TRP A 251 10.36 0.13 3.14
C TRP A 251 10.48 -1.39 3.01
N LYS A 252 11.69 -1.97 3.14
CA LYS A 252 11.89 -3.42 3.14
C LYS A 252 11.37 -4.12 4.40
N GLY A 253 11.09 -3.40 5.48
CA GLY A 253 10.56 -3.96 6.72
C GLY A 253 9.75 -2.96 7.52
N GLY A 254 8.91 -3.47 8.42
CA GLY A 254 8.13 -2.64 9.33
C GLY A 254 7.10 -1.72 8.66
N CYS A 255 6.74 -1.96 7.41
CA CYS A 255 5.70 -1.19 6.71
C CYS A 255 4.72 -2.09 5.96
N ILE A 256 3.63 -1.52 5.48
CA ILE A 256 2.55 -2.27 4.83
C ILE A 256 2.95 -2.70 3.40
N ILE A 257 3.78 -1.92 2.73
CA ILE A 257 4.19 -2.18 1.33
C ILE A 257 5.54 -2.93 1.23
N ARG A 258 6.00 -3.56 2.32
CA ARG A 258 7.23 -4.36 2.34
C ARG A 258 7.06 -5.67 1.57
#